data_6ef85884b92e13b70b8bbecc8e1501ae
#
_entry.id   6ef85884b92e13b70b8bbecc8e1501ae
#
_cell.length_a   1.000
_cell.length_b   1.000
_cell.length_c   1.000
_cell.angle_alpha   90.00
_cell.angle_beta   90.00
_cell.angle_gamma   90.00
#
_symmetry.space_group_name_H-M   'P 1'
#
loop_
_entity.id
_entity.type
_entity.pdbx_description
1 polymer ?
#
loop_
_entity_poly.entity_id
_entity_poly.type
_entity_poly.pdbx_seq_one_letter_code
_entity_poly.pdbx_strand_id
1 'polypeptide(L)'
;DVYKRQVWTTSKDGKAECVDFNDRFERDGMVFPEPTPDMINFNSPVGACGTCEGYGHVLGIDPEKVVPDPTRSLYDGAIAPWRGERTGRWRERLVMAAGAVDLPVHAPWQRLTDAQQDLVWNGCAHFKGIHAFFNMLEAKSYKIQNRVMISRYRGRTKCTTCHGTRIGKDAQHVYVGSQTIHDVLRMTVEEALAWQASLELTSTEHAVAERLLWEVKHRLTCLMDLGLGYLSLMRGSPTLSGGESQRIALSTCVGSALVGSTYVLDEPSIGLHPEDTQRLISVLERLRNQGNTVV
;
A
#
# COMPACT_ATOMS: atom_id res chain seq x y z
N ASP A 1 34.54 -25.89 1.22
CA ASP A 1 33.17 -25.35 1.32
C ASP A 1 32.20 -26.52 1.56
N VAL A 2 31.76 -26.69 2.78
CA VAL A 2 30.96 -27.86 3.24
C VAL A 2 29.55 -27.89 2.60
N TYR A 3 29.13 -26.79 1.97
CA TYR A 3 27.76 -26.56 1.49
C TYR A 3 27.60 -26.59 -0.04
N LYS A 4 28.66 -26.80 -0.81
CA LYS A 4 28.58 -26.92 -2.27
C LYS A 4 28.82 -28.39 -2.69
N ARG A 5 27.86 -28.94 -3.42
CA ARG A 5 28.02 -30.22 -4.10
C ARG A 5 28.03 -29.99 -5.60
N GLN A 6 29.07 -30.51 -6.26
CA GLN A 6 29.19 -30.47 -7.71
C GLN A 6 28.79 -31.82 -8.29
N VAL A 7 27.89 -31.80 -9.24
CA VAL A 7 27.51 -32.97 -10.02
C VAL A 7 27.98 -32.76 -11.45
N TRP A 8 28.87 -33.63 -11.88
CA TRP A 8 29.32 -33.67 -13.25
C TRP A 8 28.43 -34.63 -14.05
N THR A 9 27.77 -34.08 -15.05
CA THR A 9 26.97 -34.85 -16.00
C THR A 9 27.63 -34.82 -17.36
N THR A 10 27.61 -35.95 -18.05
CA THR A 10 28.10 -36.04 -19.43
C THR A 10 26.88 -36.02 -20.36
N SER A 11 26.75 -34.98 -21.18
CA SER A 11 25.73 -34.92 -22.21
C SER A 11 25.91 -36.06 -23.24
N LYS A 12 24.82 -36.37 -23.95
CA LYS A 12 24.86 -37.37 -25.04
C LYS A 12 25.89 -37.03 -26.12
N ASP A 13 26.31 -35.79 -26.21
CA ASP A 13 27.31 -35.25 -27.15
C ASP A 13 28.76 -35.28 -26.57
N GLY A 14 28.95 -35.95 -25.41
CA GLY A 14 30.28 -36.10 -24.77
C GLY A 14 30.82 -34.85 -24.07
N LYS A 15 30.04 -33.76 -23.94
CA LYS A 15 30.43 -32.58 -23.18
C LYS A 15 30.16 -32.81 -21.70
N ALA A 16 31.14 -32.55 -20.86
CA ALA A 16 30.99 -32.58 -19.41
C ALA A 16 30.37 -31.23 -18.97
N GLU A 17 29.21 -31.27 -18.32
CA GLU A 17 28.60 -30.14 -17.65
C GLU A 17 28.71 -30.31 -16.14
N CYS A 18 29.16 -29.25 -15.47
CA CYS A 18 29.23 -29.22 -14.01
C CYS A 18 28.05 -28.37 -13.50
N VAL A 19 27.22 -28.96 -12.67
CA VAL A 19 26.12 -28.26 -11.99
C VAL A 19 26.47 -28.18 -10.51
N ASP A 20 26.54 -26.95 -10.02
CA ASP A 20 26.78 -26.68 -8.61
C ASP A 20 25.43 -26.71 -7.85
N PHE A 21 25.38 -27.51 -6.80
CA PHE A 21 24.26 -27.55 -5.85
C PHE A 21 24.71 -26.99 -4.51
N ASN A 22 23.90 -26.11 -3.95
CA ASN A 22 24.07 -25.64 -2.58
C ASN A 22 22.70 -25.62 -1.86
N ASP A 23 22.73 -25.61 -0.54
CA ASP A 23 21.53 -25.50 0.33
C ASP A 23 21.22 -24.08 0.76
N ARG A 24 21.94 -23.09 0.20
CA ARG A 24 21.72 -21.69 0.49
C ARG A 24 20.68 -21.11 -0.47
N PHE A 25 19.83 -20.23 0.04
CA PHE A 25 18.96 -19.43 -0.79
C PHE A 25 19.78 -18.33 -1.48
N GLU A 26 20.55 -18.70 -2.50
CA GLU A 26 21.36 -17.77 -3.30
C GLU A 26 21.19 -18.02 -4.79
N ARG A 27 21.11 -16.93 -5.56
CA ARG A 27 21.05 -16.98 -7.01
C ARG A 27 21.73 -15.74 -7.59
N ASP A 28 22.54 -15.92 -8.62
CA ASP A 28 23.22 -14.83 -9.36
C ASP A 28 24.00 -13.87 -8.44
N GLY A 29 24.61 -14.40 -7.35
CA GLY A 29 25.37 -13.61 -6.38
C GLY A 29 24.52 -12.88 -5.33
N MET A 30 23.19 -13.02 -5.37
CA MET A 30 22.28 -12.51 -4.33
C MET A 30 21.97 -13.64 -3.33
N VAL A 31 22.05 -13.29 -2.05
CA VAL A 31 21.67 -14.18 -0.94
C VAL A 31 20.30 -13.74 -0.43
N PHE A 32 19.37 -14.68 -0.37
CA PHE A 32 18.02 -14.44 0.12
C PHE A 32 17.88 -15.02 1.53
N PRO A 33 17.19 -14.33 2.44
CA PRO A 33 16.85 -14.91 3.73
C PRO A 33 15.86 -16.07 3.55
N GLU A 34 15.95 -17.05 4.43
CA GLU A 34 15.00 -18.17 4.46
C GLU A 34 13.59 -17.64 4.71
N PRO A 35 12.59 -18.02 3.91
CA PRO A 35 11.22 -17.56 4.11
C PRO A 35 10.66 -18.06 5.42
N THR A 36 10.30 -17.14 6.30
CA THR A 36 9.65 -17.42 7.57
C THR A 36 8.32 -16.65 7.67
N PRO A 37 7.37 -17.10 8.50
CA PRO A 37 6.13 -16.36 8.73
C PRO A 37 6.38 -14.93 9.22
N ASP A 38 7.45 -14.71 9.99
CA ASP A 38 7.83 -13.39 10.50
C ASP A 38 8.27 -12.43 9.39
N MET A 39 8.82 -12.93 8.28
CA MET A 39 9.24 -12.12 7.14
C MET A 39 8.05 -11.42 6.44
N ILE A 40 6.87 -11.98 6.51
CA ILE A 40 5.64 -11.41 5.94
C ILE A 40 4.73 -10.77 6.99
N ASN A 41 5.23 -10.58 8.21
CA ASN A 41 4.51 -9.95 9.31
C ASN A 41 5.06 -8.54 9.57
N PHE A 42 4.28 -7.51 9.26
CA PHE A 42 4.69 -6.11 9.47
C PHE A 42 4.82 -5.69 10.96
N ASN A 43 4.34 -6.51 11.90
CA ASN A 43 4.53 -6.29 13.34
C ASN A 43 5.81 -6.97 13.85
N SER A 44 6.47 -7.80 13.05
CA SER A 44 7.76 -8.39 13.38
C SER A 44 8.90 -7.47 12.91
N PRO A 45 9.95 -7.27 13.71
CA PRO A 45 11.14 -6.52 13.28
C PRO A 45 11.80 -7.09 12.02
N VAL A 46 11.65 -8.40 11.77
CA VAL A 46 12.18 -9.08 10.58
C VAL A 46 11.38 -8.75 9.33
N GLY A 47 10.05 -8.72 9.45
CA GLY A 47 9.17 -8.51 8.31
C GLY A 47 8.77 -7.06 8.07
N ALA A 48 8.94 -6.19 9.07
CA ALA A 48 8.62 -4.77 8.92
C ALA A 48 9.53 -4.07 7.91
N CYS A 49 8.97 -3.14 7.16
CA CYS A 49 9.76 -2.27 6.28
C CYS A 49 10.73 -1.42 7.13
N GLY A 50 12.04 -1.53 6.89
CA GLY A 50 13.07 -0.83 7.65
C GLY A 50 13.01 0.70 7.58
N THR A 51 12.30 1.28 6.58
CA THR A 51 12.14 2.72 6.44
C THR A 51 10.99 3.27 7.29
N CYS A 52 9.88 2.56 7.38
CA CYS A 52 8.69 3.00 8.10
C CYS A 52 8.35 2.12 9.31
N GLU A 53 9.18 1.15 9.63
CA GLU A 53 9.05 0.27 10.81
C GLU A 53 7.66 -0.39 10.91
N GLY A 54 7.08 -0.77 9.77
CA GLY A 54 5.75 -1.39 9.70
C GLY A 54 4.57 -0.41 9.73
N TYR A 55 4.80 0.90 9.81
CA TYR A 55 3.69 1.89 9.81
C TYR A 55 3.09 2.15 8.42
N GLY A 56 3.82 1.86 7.35
CA GLY A 56 3.39 2.13 5.96
C GLY A 56 3.48 3.61 5.56
N HIS A 57 3.74 4.50 6.51
CA HIS A 57 3.83 5.94 6.34
C HIS A 57 5.08 6.47 7.01
N VAL A 58 5.59 7.57 6.49
CA VAL A 58 6.70 8.34 7.07
C VAL A 58 6.27 9.79 7.24
N LEU A 59 6.94 10.51 8.14
CA LEU A 59 6.75 11.95 8.22
C LEU A 59 7.50 12.61 7.06
N GLY A 60 6.77 13.10 6.11
CA GLY A 60 7.30 13.77 4.92
C GLY A 60 6.56 15.05 4.60
N ILE A 61 6.83 15.61 3.41
CA ILE A 61 6.06 16.73 2.88
C ILE A 61 4.78 16.19 2.25
N ASP A 62 3.66 16.63 2.77
CA ASP A 62 2.33 16.18 2.40
C ASP A 62 1.88 16.83 1.08
N PRO A 63 1.68 16.05 0.00
CA PRO A 63 1.27 16.58 -1.29
C PRO A 63 -0.05 17.36 -1.25
N GLU A 64 -1.03 16.91 -0.45
CA GLU A 64 -2.33 17.55 -0.34
C GLU A 64 -2.23 18.92 0.34
N LYS A 65 -1.30 19.08 1.29
CA LYS A 65 -1.02 20.37 1.91
C LYS A 65 -0.25 21.30 0.98
N VAL A 66 0.62 20.74 0.13
CA VAL A 66 1.39 21.52 -0.86
C VAL A 66 0.49 22.01 -1.98
N VAL A 67 -0.44 21.18 -2.45
CA VAL A 67 -1.44 21.52 -3.47
C VAL A 67 -2.85 21.30 -2.89
N PRO A 68 -3.33 22.21 -2.04
CA PRO A 68 -4.61 22.06 -1.36
C PRO A 68 -5.82 22.23 -2.27
N ASP A 69 -5.63 22.86 -3.42
CA ASP A 69 -6.68 23.10 -4.41
C ASP A 69 -6.17 22.67 -5.79
N PRO A 70 -6.48 21.43 -6.22
CA PRO A 70 -6.03 20.91 -7.49
C PRO A 70 -6.75 21.53 -8.71
N THR A 71 -7.75 22.34 -8.51
CA THR A 71 -8.43 23.08 -9.59
C THR A 71 -7.62 24.30 -10.05
N ARG A 72 -6.69 24.78 -9.23
CA ARG A 72 -5.79 25.87 -9.58
C ARG A 72 -4.69 25.43 -10.52
N SER A 73 -4.26 26.36 -11.37
CA SER A 73 -3.09 26.18 -12.24
C SER A 73 -1.78 26.51 -11.50
N LEU A 74 -0.66 26.08 -12.05
CA LEU A 74 0.68 26.46 -11.56
C LEU A 74 0.86 27.98 -11.58
N TYR A 75 0.36 28.62 -12.63
CA TYR A 75 0.38 30.07 -12.79
C TYR A 75 -0.43 30.77 -11.70
N ASP A 76 -1.62 30.29 -11.37
CA ASP A 76 -2.53 30.83 -10.35
C ASP A 76 -2.15 30.42 -8.92
N GLY A 77 -0.99 29.79 -8.75
CA GLY A 77 -0.46 29.42 -7.45
C GLY A 77 -1.06 28.15 -6.86
N ALA A 78 -1.20 27.09 -7.64
CA ALA A 78 -1.56 25.75 -7.13
C ALA A 78 -0.66 25.35 -5.96
N ILE A 79 0.66 25.61 -6.07
CA ILE A 79 1.65 25.29 -5.05
C ILE A 79 1.59 26.32 -3.92
N ALA A 80 0.93 25.96 -2.81
CA ALA A 80 0.70 26.83 -1.68
C ALA A 80 1.98 27.39 -1.03
N PRO A 81 3.08 26.62 -0.86
CA PRO A 81 4.35 27.15 -0.33
C PRO A 81 4.95 28.31 -1.14
N TRP A 82 4.61 28.42 -2.43
CA TRP A 82 5.15 29.43 -3.34
C TRP A 82 4.27 30.67 -3.51
N ARG A 83 3.18 30.81 -2.73
CA ARG A 83 2.29 31.96 -2.80
C ARG A 83 2.83 33.24 -2.13
N GLY A 84 3.79 33.08 -1.23
CA GLY A 84 4.37 34.23 -0.51
C GLY A 84 5.32 35.07 -1.38
N GLU A 85 5.46 36.38 -1.10
CA GLU A 85 6.33 37.28 -1.83
C GLU A 85 7.76 36.79 -1.98
N ARG A 86 8.36 36.26 -0.90
CA ARG A 86 9.74 35.74 -0.92
C ARG A 86 9.86 34.40 -1.63
N THR A 87 8.83 33.57 -1.56
CA THR A 87 8.82 32.22 -2.13
C THR A 87 8.25 32.21 -3.54
N GLY A 88 7.53 33.24 -3.97
CA GLY A 88 6.96 33.39 -5.32
C GLY A 88 7.99 33.30 -6.44
N ARG A 89 9.25 33.64 -6.16
CA ARG A 89 10.35 33.47 -7.10
C ARG A 89 10.56 32.03 -7.59
N TRP A 90 10.15 31.02 -6.82
CA TRP A 90 10.19 29.63 -7.26
C TRP A 90 9.14 29.34 -8.32
N ARG A 91 7.93 29.87 -8.14
CA ARG A 91 6.84 29.82 -9.14
C ARG A 91 7.25 30.55 -10.42
N GLU A 92 7.77 31.77 -10.31
CA GLU A 92 8.21 32.56 -11.45
C GLU A 92 9.27 31.84 -12.30
N ARG A 93 10.27 31.23 -11.65
CA ARG A 93 11.30 30.44 -12.35
C ARG A 93 10.70 29.24 -13.07
N LEU A 94 9.78 28.52 -12.44
CA LEU A 94 9.07 27.41 -13.07
C LEU A 94 8.29 27.89 -14.29
N VAL A 95 7.50 28.99 -14.16
CA VAL A 95 6.72 29.55 -15.26
C VAL A 95 7.61 29.99 -16.42
N MET A 96 8.75 30.63 -16.13
CA MET A 96 9.71 31.04 -17.18
C MET A 96 10.34 29.84 -17.91
N ALA A 97 10.56 28.75 -17.18
CA ALA A 97 11.17 27.54 -17.74
C ALA A 97 10.16 26.60 -18.42
N ALA A 98 8.87 26.83 -18.24
CA ALA A 98 7.80 25.92 -18.67
C ALA A 98 7.80 25.62 -20.17
N GLY A 99 8.10 26.64 -21.01
CA GLY A 99 8.18 26.47 -22.46
C GLY A 99 9.31 25.55 -22.94
N ALA A 100 10.41 25.45 -22.15
CA ALA A 100 11.53 24.55 -22.48
C ALA A 100 11.24 23.07 -22.16
N VAL A 101 10.21 22.78 -21.38
CA VAL A 101 9.87 21.43 -20.91
C VAL A 101 8.44 21.02 -21.23
N ASP A 102 7.77 21.79 -22.07
CA ASP A 102 6.37 21.58 -22.50
C ASP A 102 5.40 21.36 -21.31
N LEU A 103 5.54 22.20 -20.26
CA LEU A 103 4.72 22.15 -19.08
C LEU A 103 3.54 23.14 -19.18
N PRO A 104 2.28 22.69 -19.20
CA PRO A 104 1.11 23.55 -19.35
C PRO A 104 0.77 24.28 -18.04
N VAL A 105 1.44 25.40 -17.78
CA VAL A 105 1.34 26.14 -16.50
C VAL A 105 -0.04 26.76 -16.22
N HIS A 106 -0.86 26.95 -17.25
CA HIS A 106 -2.22 27.48 -17.13
C HIS A 106 -3.29 26.38 -16.95
N ALA A 107 -2.93 25.11 -17.13
CA ALA A 107 -3.83 23.99 -16.88
C ALA A 107 -4.00 23.77 -15.37
N PRO A 108 -5.22 23.39 -14.90
CA PRO A 108 -5.42 22.96 -13.53
C PRO A 108 -4.49 21.82 -13.15
N TRP A 109 -3.98 21.82 -11.91
CA TRP A 109 -3.07 20.77 -11.40
C TRP A 109 -3.58 19.35 -11.67
N GLN A 110 -4.87 19.11 -11.45
CA GLN A 110 -5.50 17.79 -11.66
C GLN A 110 -5.52 17.32 -13.12
N ARG A 111 -5.25 18.20 -14.10
CA ARG A 111 -5.15 17.87 -15.53
C ARG A 111 -3.73 17.62 -15.99
N LEU A 112 -2.75 17.88 -15.14
CA LEU A 112 -1.37 17.53 -15.42
C LEU A 112 -1.23 16.01 -15.37
N THR A 113 -0.46 15.45 -16.32
CA THR A 113 -0.08 14.04 -16.29
C THR A 113 0.83 13.75 -15.10
N ASP A 114 0.89 12.47 -14.67
CA ASP A 114 1.78 12.06 -13.57
C ASP A 114 3.22 12.46 -13.84
N ALA A 115 3.71 12.31 -15.07
CA ALA A 115 5.06 12.73 -15.48
C ALA A 115 5.27 14.24 -15.33
N GLN A 116 4.26 15.06 -15.64
CA GLN A 116 4.32 16.53 -15.48
C GLN A 116 4.27 16.91 -13.99
N GLN A 117 3.47 16.23 -13.18
CA GLN A 117 3.46 16.42 -11.74
C GLN A 117 4.80 16.04 -11.12
N ASP A 118 5.36 14.89 -11.48
CA ASP A 118 6.69 14.44 -11.04
C ASP A 118 7.79 15.43 -11.45
N LEU A 119 7.69 16.00 -12.63
CA LEU A 119 8.62 17.05 -13.08
C LEU A 119 8.55 18.29 -12.17
N VAL A 120 7.37 18.70 -11.75
CA VAL A 120 7.20 19.82 -10.81
C VAL A 120 7.74 19.49 -9.42
N TRP A 121 7.57 18.24 -8.97
CA TRP A 121 8.09 17.79 -7.69
C TRP A 121 9.62 17.69 -7.68
N ASN A 122 10.20 17.07 -8.67
CA ASN A 122 11.65 16.80 -8.73
C ASN A 122 12.46 17.95 -9.33
N GLY A 123 11.84 18.71 -10.24
CA GLY A 123 12.56 19.73 -11.03
C GLY A 123 13.32 19.13 -12.20
N CYS A 124 14.04 19.99 -12.91
CA CYS A 124 14.91 19.63 -14.05
C CYS A 124 16.11 20.59 -14.16
N ALA A 125 16.84 20.51 -15.25
CA ALA A 125 17.97 21.41 -15.50
C ALA A 125 17.58 22.91 -15.55
N HIS A 126 16.32 23.19 -15.92
CA HIS A 126 15.83 24.57 -16.12
C HIS A 126 15.23 25.20 -14.86
N PHE A 127 14.68 24.38 -13.96
CA PHE A 127 14.13 24.86 -12.68
C PHE A 127 14.26 23.81 -11.57
N LYS A 128 14.26 24.29 -10.33
CA LYS A 128 14.30 23.45 -9.13
C LYS A 128 12.87 23.16 -8.67
N GLY A 129 12.55 21.88 -8.42
CA GLY A 129 11.23 21.42 -8.01
C GLY A 129 10.91 21.67 -6.53
N ILE A 130 9.73 21.16 -6.12
CA ILE A 130 9.20 21.27 -4.76
C ILE A 130 10.14 20.62 -3.74
N HIS A 131 10.71 19.45 -4.06
CA HIS A 131 11.68 18.79 -3.16
C HIS A 131 12.90 19.66 -2.88
N ALA A 132 13.46 20.31 -3.91
CA ALA A 132 14.61 21.21 -3.74
C ALA A 132 14.26 22.44 -2.89
N PHE A 133 13.02 22.93 -2.96
CA PHE A 133 12.54 24.01 -2.09
C PHE A 133 12.54 23.59 -0.62
N PHE A 134 11.96 22.43 -0.29
CA PHE A 134 11.92 21.96 1.09
C PHE A 134 13.31 21.56 1.61
N ASN A 135 14.16 20.94 0.80
CA ASN A 135 15.55 20.65 1.15
C ASN A 135 16.34 21.94 1.50
N MET A 136 16.09 23.01 0.76
CA MET A 136 16.68 24.33 1.07
C MET A 136 16.19 24.87 2.44
N LEU A 137 14.91 24.68 2.75
CA LEU A 137 14.36 25.09 4.05
C LEU A 137 14.93 24.23 5.18
N GLU A 138 15.07 22.94 4.99
CA GLU A 138 15.65 21.99 5.95
C GLU A 138 17.12 22.31 6.24
N ALA A 139 17.91 22.57 5.21
CA ALA A 139 19.31 23.01 5.36
C ALA A 139 19.45 24.31 6.17
N LYS A 140 18.40 25.13 6.22
CA LYS A 140 18.34 26.38 6.99
C LYS A 140 17.33 26.31 8.13
N SER A 141 17.14 25.14 8.73
CA SER A 141 16.16 24.88 9.80
C SER A 141 16.51 25.59 11.13
N TYR A 142 17.75 26.13 11.28
CA TYR A 142 18.10 27.00 12.38
C TYR A 142 17.25 28.27 12.44
N LYS A 143 16.64 28.69 11.31
CA LYS A 143 15.70 29.83 11.27
C LYS A 143 14.31 29.37 11.65
N ILE A 144 13.71 29.99 12.66
CA ILE A 144 12.36 29.66 13.16
C ILE A 144 11.32 29.69 12.03
N GLN A 145 11.39 30.68 11.14
CA GLN A 145 10.45 30.82 10.01
C GLN A 145 10.46 29.60 9.07
N ASN A 146 11.66 29.01 8.83
CA ASN A 146 11.78 27.83 7.98
C ASN A 146 11.17 26.60 8.68
N ARG A 147 11.42 26.43 9.99
CA ARG A 147 10.80 25.35 10.78
C ARG A 147 9.28 25.43 10.77
N VAL A 148 8.72 26.62 10.94
CA VAL A 148 7.27 26.84 10.89
C VAL A 148 6.74 26.52 9.49
N MET A 149 7.44 26.93 8.43
CA MET A 149 7.06 26.62 7.06
C MET A 149 7.06 25.10 6.82
N ILE A 150 8.12 24.39 7.17
CA ILE A 150 8.23 22.93 7.03
C ILE A 150 7.10 22.24 7.84
N SER A 151 6.90 22.63 9.09
CA SER A 151 5.87 22.03 9.97
C SER A 151 4.47 22.16 9.39
N ARG A 152 4.15 23.28 8.71
CA ARG A 152 2.84 23.50 8.07
C ARG A 152 2.54 22.49 6.98
N TYR A 153 3.58 22.08 6.23
CA TYR A 153 3.46 21.17 5.09
C TYR A 153 3.87 19.74 5.41
N ARG A 154 4.33 19.46 6.63
CA ARG A 154 4.57 18.08 7.07
C ARG A 154 3.26 17.34 7.31
N GLY A 155 3.26 16.08 6.91
CA GLY A 155 2.16 15.14 7.10
C GLY A 155 2.64 13.71 7.05
N ARG A 156 1.70 12.79 7.18
CA ARG A 156 1.95 11.37 6.95
C ARG A 156 1.90 11.11 5.45
N THR A 157 3.03 10.75 4.87
CA THR A 157 3.14 10.38 3.46
C THR A 157 3.34 8.87 3.33
N LYS A 158 2.91 8.29 2.23
CA LYS A 158 3.21 6.89 1.94
C LYS A 158 4.71 6.65 1.99
N CYS A 159 5.13 5.57 2.63
CA CYS A 159 6.53 5.16 2.62
C CYS A 159 6.98 4.88 1.19
N THR A 160 8.06 5.52 0.75
CA THR A 160 8.60 5.37 -0.61
C THR A 160 9.24 4.00 -0.85
N THR A 161 9.58 3.27 0.21
CA THR A 161 10.23 1.96 0.12
C THR A 161 9.23 0.83 -0.03
N CYS A 162 8.21 0.77 0.84
CA CYS A 162 7.20 -0.29 0.80
C CYS A 162 5.90 0.14 0.11
N HIS A 163 5.77 1.39 -0.30
CA HIS A 163 4.57 1.95 -0.92
C HIS A 163 3.28 1.69 -0.14
N GLY A 164 3.39 1.70 1.20
CA GLY A 164 2.27 1.52 2.10
C GLY A 164 2.00 0.06 2.52
N THR A 165 2.65 -0.94 1.94
CA THR A 165 2.43 -2.36 2.28
C THR A 165 2.95 -2.74 3.66
N ARG A 166 3.78 -1.90 4.29
CA ARG A 166 4.36 -2.06 5.63
C ARG A 166 5.45 -3.15 5.73
N ILE A 167 5.55 -4.03 4.73
CA ILE A 167 6.42 -5.20 4.72
C ILE A 167 7.77 -4.86 4.07
N GLY A 168 8.83 -5.50 4.53
CA GLY A 168 10.20 -5.35 4.04
C GLY A 168 10.37 -5.85 2.60
N LYS A 169 11.47 -5.43 1.96
CA LYS A 169 11.75 -5.77 0.56
C LYS A 169 12.00 -7.26 0.33
N ASP A 170 12.51 -7.98 1.33
CA ASP A 170 12.88 -9.39 1.16
C ASP A 170 11.67 -10.27 0.84
N ALA A 171 10.49 -9.89 1.34
CA ALA A 171 9.23 -10.58 1.04
C ALA A 171 8.80 -10.49 -0.44
N GLN A 172 9.40 -9.61 -1.25
CA GLN A 172 9.14 -9.51 -2.70
C GLN A 172 9.64 -10.72 -3.48
N HIS A 173 10.50 -11.56 -2.88
CA HIS A 173 11.06 -12.75 -3.51
C HIS A 173 10.30 -14.02 -3.18
N VAL A 174 9.24 -13.93 -2.38
CA VAL A 174 8.35 -15.03 -2.03
C VAL A 174 7.06 -14.92 -2.82
N TYR A 175 6.78 -15.92 -3.63
CA TYR A 175 5.61 -15.97 -4.50
C TYR A 175 4.65 -17.08 -4.08
N VAL A 176 3.35 -16.79 -4.15
CA VAL A 176 2.28 -17.78 -4.12
C VAL A 176 1.54 -17.66 -5.44
N GLY A 177 1.63 -18.68 -6.28
CA GLY A 177 1.29 -18.56 -7.68
C GLY A 177 2.19 -17.51 -8.35
N SER A 178 1.62 -16.51 -8.99
CA SER A 178 2.34 -15.40 -9.64
C SER A 178 2.41 -14.12 -8.80
N GLN A 179 1.91 -14.12 -7.57
CA GLN A 179 1.77 -12.92 -6.75
C GLN A 179 2.67 -12.95 -5.53
N THR A 180 3.24 -11.79 -5.20
CA THR A 180 3.93 -11.54 -3.92
C THR A 180 2.94 -11.07 -2.86
N ILE A 181 3.32 -11.08 -1.58
CA ILE A 181 2.52 -10.49 -0.51
C ILE A 181 2.24 -9.00 -0.76
N HIS A 182 3.18 -8.29 -1.38
CA HIS A 182 2.98 -6.88 -1.72
C HIS A 182 1.87 -6.68 -2.76
N ASP A 183 1.77 -7.58 -3.72
CA ASP A 183 0.73 -7.53 -4.75
C ASP A 183 -0.64 -7.85 -4.16
N VAL A 184 -0.71 -8.92 -3.36
CA VAL A 184 -1.95 -9.33 -2.67
C VAL A 184 -2.47 -8.22 -1.75
N LEU A 185 -1.60 -7.54 -1.00
CA LEU A 185 -2.01 -6.44 -0.12
C LEU A 185 -2.58 -5.24 -0.87
N ARG A 186 -2.19 -5.03 -2.13
CA ARG A 186 -2.74 -3.94 -2.96
C ARG A 186 -4.11 -4.27 -3.55
N MET A 187 -4.46 -5.55 -3.62
CA MET A 187 -5.74 -5.99 -4.12
C MET A 187 -6.90 -5.47 -3.28
N THR A 188 -8.04 -5.32 -3.89
CA THR A 188 -9.32 -5.21 -3.20
C THR A 188 -9.71 -6.56 -2.61
N VAL A 189 -10.67 -6.58 -1.70
CA VAL A 189 -11.21 -7.82 -1.14
C VAL A 189 -11.75 -8.74 -2.23
N GLU A 190 -12.42 -8.18 -3.24
CA GLU A 190 -12.97 -8.90 -4.39
C GLU A 190 -11.86 -9.52 -5.25
N GLU A 191 -10.83 -8.73 -5.59
CA GLU A 191 -9.68 -9.21 -6.36
C GLU A 191 -8.90 -10.30 -5.62
N ALA A 192 -8.71 -10.15 -4.30
CA ALA A 192 -8.02 -11.13 -3.47
C ALA A 192 -8.79 -12.45 -3.40
N LEU A 193 -10.13 -12.39 -3.33
CA LEU A 193 -10.99 -13.58 -3.36
C LEU A 193 -10.91 -14.29 -4.72
N ALA A 194 -10.93 -13.53 -5.81
CA ALA A 194 -10.79 -14.06 -7.17
C ALA A 194 -9.41 -14.68 -7.39
N TRP A 195 -8.34 -13.99 -6.94
CA TRP A 195 -6.97 -14.53 -6.98
C TRP A 195 -6.86 -15.85 -6.21
N GLN A 196 -7.39 -15.91 -4.98
CA GLN A 196 -7.35 -17.14 -4.19
C GLN A 196 -8.06 -18.31 -4.89
N ALA A 197 -9.19 -18.04 -5.57
CA ALA A 197 -9.94 -19.04 -6.31
C ALA A 197 -9.19 -19.54 -7.59
N SER A 198 -8.27 -18.73 -8.11
CA SER A 198 -7.46 -19.06 -9.30
C SER A 198 -6.14 -19.76 -8.99
N LEU A 199 -5.82 -20.00 -7.70
CA LEU A 199 -4.58 -20.65 -7.32
C LEU A 199 -4.56 -22.10 -7.79
N GLU A 200 -3.58 -22.43 -8.61
CA GLU A 200 -3.27 -23.79 -9.03
C GLU A 200 -2.21 -24.38 -8.06
N LEU A 201 -2.63 -25.27 -7.20
CA LEU A 201 -1.78 -25.90 -6.20
C LEU A 201 -1.67 -27.41 -6.50
N THR A 202 -0.51 -27.97 -6.26
CA THR A 202 -0.33 -29.42 -6.26
C THR A 202 -1.15 -30.06 -5.15
N SER A 203 -1.42 -31.36 -5.22
CA SER A 203 -2.17 -32.09 -4.19
C SER A 203 -1.53 -31.99 -2.81
N THR A 204 -0.21 -31.95 -2.74
CA THR A 204 0.55 -31.81 -1.49
C THR A 204 0.41 -30.40 -0.93
N GLU A 205 0.58 -29.36 -1.75
CA GLU A 205 0.41 -27.96 -1.34
C GLU A 205 -1.02 -27.69 -0.88
N HIS A 206 -2.00 -28.23 -1.61
CA HIS A 206 -3.40 -28.11 -1.22
C HIS A 206 -3.67 -28.71 0.15
N ALA A 207 -3.17 -29.92 0.42
CA ALA A 207 -3.34 -30.58 1.70
C ALA A 207 -2.71 -29.79 2.89
N VAL A 208 -1.56 -29.14 2.65
CA VAL A 208 -0.89 -28.30 3.65
C VAL A 208 -1.64 -26.98 3.87
N ALA A 209 -2.13 -26.36 2.80
CA ALA A 209 -2.72 -25.03 2.83
C ALA A 209 -4.25 -25.02 3.05
N GLU A 210 -4.94 -26.15 2.96
CA GLU A 210 -6.40 -26.28 2.94
C GLU A 210 -7.09 -25.46 4.04
N ARG A 211 -6.67 -25.64 5.29
CA ARG A 211 -7.24 -24.93 6.44
C ARG A 211 -7.01 -23.42 6.34
N LEU A 212 -5.81 -22.99 5.93
CA LEU A 212 -5.46 -21.56 5.81
C LEU A 212 -6.25 -20.92 4.69
N LEU A 213 -6.33 -21.60 3.54
CA LEU A 213 -7.09 -21.12 2.38
C LEU A 213 -8.58 -21.01 2.70
N TRP A 214 -9.12 -21.99 3.42
CA TRP A 214 -10.51 -21.94 3.89
C TRP A 214 -10.75 -20.72 4.79
N GLU A 215 -9.88 -20.49 5.77
CA GLU A 215 -9.99 -19.37 6.72
C GLU A 215 -9.90 -18.02 6.00
N VAL A 216 -8.93 -17.85 5.09
CA VAL A 216 -8.77 -16.63 4.30
C VAL A 216 -10.00 -16.40 3.42
N LYS A 217 -10.47 -17.44 2.71
CA LYS A 217 -11.69 -17.37 1.89
C LYS A 217 -12.89 -16.96 2.72
N HIS A 218 -13.07 -17.58 3.89
CA HIS A 218 -14.19 -17.28 4.77
C HIS A 218 -14.20 -15.82 5.20
N ARG A 219 -13.06 -15.29 5.64
CA ARG A 219 -12.93 -13.87 6.06
C ARG A 219 -13.16 -12.90 4.91
N LEU A 220 -12.59 -13.16 3.74
CA LEU A 220 -12.82 -12.33 2.56
C LEU A 220 -14.29 -12.36 2.13
N THR A 221 -14.95 -13.54 2.18
CA THR A 221 -16.38 -13.66 1.87
C THR A 221 -17.23 -12.88 2.88
N CYS A 222 -16.91 -12.91 4.18
CA CYS A 222 -17.61 -12.09 5.17
C CYS A 222 -17.50 -10.58 4.86
N LEU A 223 -16.35 -10.12 4.39
CA LEU A 223 -16.18 -8.72 3.97
C LEU A 223 -17.02 -8.41 2.71
N MET A 224 -17.06 -9.33 1.74
CA MET A 224 -17.92 -9.22 0.54
C MET A 224 -19.39 -9.13 0.91
N ASP A 225 -19.85 -10.00 1.79
CA ASP A 225 -21.25 -10.05 2.27
C ASP A 225 -21.67 -8.72 2.95
N LEU A 226 -20.72 -7.99 3.52
CA LEU A 226 -20.90 -6.69 4.17
C LEU A 226 -20.73 -5.48 3.22
N GLY A 227 -20.64 -5.73 1.89
CA GLY A 227 -20.48 -4.66 0.90
C GLY A 227 -19.13 -3.97 0.94
N LEU A 228 -18.07 -4.64 1.42
CA LEU A 228 -16.71 -4.10 1.53
C LEU A 228 -15.75 -4.63 0.45
N GLY A 229 -16.29 -5.23 -0.61
CA GLY A 229 -15.50 -5.83 -1.69
C GLY A 229 -14.52 -4.86 -2.39
N TYR A 230 -14.88 -3.60 -2.47
CA TYR A 230 -14.07 -2.54 -3.08
C TYR A 230 -12.88 -2.06 -2.22
N LEU A 231 -12.83 -2.42 -0.93
CA LEU A 231 -11.75 -1.98 -0.06
C LEU A 231 -10.45 -2.71 -0.38
N SER A 232 -9.37 -1.95 -0.51
CA SER A 232 -8.03 -2.53 -0.58
C SER A 232 -7.61 -3.10 0.78
N LEU A 233 -6.95 -4.28 0.76
CA LEU A 233 -6.46 -4.95 1.98
C LEU A 233 -5.44 -4.11 2.77
N MET A 234 -4.73 -3.19 2.10
CA MET A 234 -3.78 -2.29 2.74
C MET A 234 -4.39 -0.96 3.23
N ARG A 235 -5.71 -0.77 3.09
CA ARG A 235 -6.33 0.50 3.48
C ARG A 235 -6.18 0.75 4.98
N GLY A 236 -5.62 1.90 5.33
CA GLY A 236 -5.35 2.26 6.73
C GLY A 236 -6.62 2.62 7.49
N SER A 237 -6.76 2.16 8.73
CA SER A 237 -7.92 2.45 9.59
C SER A 237 -8.30 3.94 9.68
N PRO A 238 -7.36 4.91 9.75
CA PRO A 238 -7.72 6.33 9.80
C PRO A 238 -8.39 6.88 8.53
N THR A 239 -8.35 6.13 7.43
CA THR A 239 -8.97 6.53 6.14
C THR A 239 -10.34 5.90 5.92
N LEU A 240 -10.78 5.04 6.83
CA LEU A 240 -12.08 4.39 6.79
C LEU A 240 -13.17 5.35 7.29
N SER A 241 -14.32 5.30 6.66
CA SER A 241 -15.53 5.92 7.20
C SER A 241 -16.02 5.19 8.46
N GLY A 242 -16.86 5.84 9.26
CA GLY A 242 -17.44 5.22 10.45
C GLY A 242 -18.18 3.92 10.12
N GLY A 243 -19.00 3.94 9.06
CA GLY A 243 -19.72 2.75 8.61
C GLY A 243 -18.81 1.62 8.10
N GLU A 244 -17.73 1.95 7.36
CA GLU A 244 -16.73 0.95 6.93
C GLU A 244 -16.06 0.30 8.14
N SER A 245 -15.61 1.10 9.11
CA SER A 245 -14.98 0.60 10.33
C SER A 245 -15.90 -0.31 11.14
N GLN A 246 -17.18 0.06 11.26
CA GLN A 246 -18.19 -0.73 11.94
C GLN A 246 -18.45 -2.07 11.24
N ARG A 247 -18.55 -2.07 9.91
CA ARG A 247 -18.74 -3.30 9.13
C ARG A 247 -17.50 -4.21 9.17
N ILE A 248 -16.29 -3.66 9.18
CA ILE A 248 -15.07 -4.45 9.39
C ILE A 248 -15.09 -5.11 10.78
N ALA A 249 -15.47 -4.36 11.83
CA ALA A 249 -15.63 -4.94 13.16
C ALA A 249 -16.68 -6.06 13.17
N LEU A 250 -17.82 -5.86 12.49
CA LEU A 250 -18.86 -6.87 12.35
C LEU A 250 -18.35 -8.13 11.62
N SER A 251 -17.51 -7.99 10.59
CA SER A 251 -16.94 -9.14 9.86
C SER A 251 -16.14 -10.06 10.77
N THR A 252 -15.43 -9.49 11.75
CA THR A 252 -14.68 -10.29 12.74
C THR A 252 -15.60 -11.05 13.69
N CYS A 253 -16.76 -10.49 13.98
CA CYS A 253 -17.79 -11.13 14.83
C CYS A 253 -18.48 -12.27 14.11
N VAL A 254 -18.84 -12.07 12.84
CA VAL A 254 -19.48 -13.10 11.99
C VAL A 254 -18.54 -14.27 11.73
N GLY A 255 -17.25 -13.99 11.56
CA GLY A 255 -16.21 -15.00 11.40
C GLY A 255 -15.83 -15.74 12.68
N SER A 256 -16.25 -15.23 13.86
CA SER A 256 -16.05 -15.92 15.13
C SER A 256 -17.27 -16.80 15.42
N ALA A 257 -17.04 -18.03 15.87
CA ALA A 257 -18.11 -18.95 16.29
C ALA A 257 -18.70 -18.60 17.68
N LEU A 258 -18.79 -17.29 18.00
CA LEU A 258 -19.34 -16.85 19.28
C LEU A 258 -20.86 -17.00 19.29
N VAL A 259 -21.38 -17.58 20.38
CA VAL A 259 -22.80 -17.78 20.64
C VAL A 259 -23.17 -17.11 21.97
N GLY A 260 -24.36 -16.54 22.06
CA GLY A 260 -24.83 -15.87 23.27
C GLY A 260 -24.27 -14.46 23.48
N SER A 261 -23.71 -13.86 22.45
CA SER A 261 -23.19 -12.50 22.47
C SER A 261 -24.25 -11.48 22.08
N THR A 262 -24.13 -10.25 22.57
CA THR A 262 -24.99 -9.11 22.18
C THR A 262 -24.21 -8.15 21.30
N TYR A 263 -24.72 -7.87 20.11
CA TYR A 263 -24.18 -6.91 19.14
C TYR A 263 -25.08 -5.68 19.11
N VAL A 264 -24.50 -4.53 19.47
CA VAL A 264 -25.18 -3.23 19.39
C VAL A 264 -24.60 -2.46 18.21
N LEU A 265 -25.44 -2.14 17.24
CA LEU A 265 -25.06 -1.50 15.98
C LEU A 265 -25.79 -0.16 15.87
N ASP A 266 -25.03 0.88 15.59
CA ASP A 266 -25.56 2.22 15.35
C ASP A 266 -25.57 2.52 13.85
N GLU A 267 -26.76 2.62 13.28
CA GLU A 267 -27.00 2.91 11.85
C GLU A 267 -26.11 2.10 10.88
N PRO A 268 -26.05 0.76 10.96
CA PRO A 268 -25.09 -0.07 10.22
C PRO A 268 -25.29 -0.02 8.69
N SER A 269 -26.45 0.45 8.22
CA SER A 269 -26.79 0.59 6.80
C SER A 269 -26.41 1.95 6.21
N ILE A 270 -25.86 2.89 7.00
CA ILE A 270 -25.55 4.23 6.51
C ILE A 270 -24.55 4.21 5.37
N GLY A 271 -24.88 4.91 4.27
CA GLY A 271 -24.02 4.97 3.09
C GLY A 271 -23.96 3.71 2.23
N LEU A 272 -24.83 2.72 2.47
CA LEU A 272 -24.96 1.53 1.64
C LEU A 272 -25.94 1.73 0.50
N HIS A 273 -25.63 1.09 -0.64
CA HIS A 273 -26.61 0.88 -1.69
C HIS A 273 -27.70 -0.09 -1.21
N PRO A 274 -28.96 -0.01 -1.73
CA PRO A 274 -30.05 -0.89 -1.32
C PRO A 274 -29.73 -2.39 -1.39
N GLU A 275 -28.97 -2.84 -2.38
CA GLU A 275 -28.55 -4.24 -2.50
C GLU A 275 -27.60 -4.65 -1.38
N ASP A 276 -26.64 -3.77 -1.01
CA ASP A 276 -25.71 -4.04 0.08
C ASP A 276 -26.41 -4.00 1.44
N THR A 277 -27.46 -3.17 1.58
CA THR A 277 -28.34 -3.18 2.77
C THR A 277 -29.03 -4.53 2.94
N GLN A 278 -29.52 -5.12 1.84
CA GLN A 278 -30.14 -6.43 1.90
C GLN A 278 -29.16 -7.53 2.29
N ARG A 279 -27.93 -7.47 1.79
CA ARG A 279 -26.84 -8.37 2.19
C ARG A 279 -26.51 -8.24 3.66
N LEU A 280 -26.41 -7.00 4.17
CA LEU A 280 -26.18 -6.72 5.59
C LEU A 280 -27.27 -7.33 6.47
N ILE A 281 -28.54 -7.15 6.10
CA ILE A 281 -29.67 -7.74 6.82
C ILE A 281 -29.53 -9.26 6.90
N SER A 282 -29.21 -9.92 5.78
CA SER A 282 -28.98 -11.37 5.75
C SER A 282 -27.86 -11.82 6.69
N VAL A 283 -26.79 -11.02 6.80
CA VAL A 283 -25.68 -11.28 7.74
C VAL A 283 -26.13 -11.14 9.19
N LEU A 284 -26.90 -10.10 9.50
CA LEU A 284 -27.42 -9.87 10.86
C LEU A 284 -28.43 -10.96 11.28
N GLU A 285 -29.28 -11.40 10.37
CA GLU A 285 -30.19 -12.53 10.60
C GLU A 285 -29.44 -13.83 10.85
N ARG A 286 -28.35 -14.08 10.12
CA ARG A 286 -27.47 -15.23 10.34
C ARG A 286 -26.84 -15.19 11.74
N LEU A 287 -26.32 -14.03 12.18
CA LEU A 287 -25.82 -13.84 13.54
C LEU A 287 -26.87 -14.12 14.60
N ARG A 288 -28.08 -13.59 14.45
CA ARG A 288 -29.21 -13.83 15.35
C ARG A 288 -29.55 -15.32 15.41
N ASN A 289 -29.62 -15.99 14.26
CA ASN A 289 -29.97 -17.41 14.16
C ASN A 289 -28.90 -18.34 14.76
N GLN A 290 -27.67 -17.86 14.93
CA GLN A 290 -26.59 -18.54 15.65
C GLN A 290 -26.74 -18.45 17.18
N GLY A 291 -27.81 -17.81 17.69
CA GLY A 291 -28.08 -17.68 19.14
C GLY A 291 -27.51 -16.39 19.75
N ASN A 292 -27.26 -15.38 18.94
CA ASN A 292 -26.82 -14.06 19.40
C ASN A 292 -27.99 -13.07 19.45
N THR A 293 -27.82 -11.99 20.21
CA THR A 293 -28.75 -10.86 20.24
C THR A 293 -28.19 -9.74 19.38
N VAL A 294 -29.00 -9.18 18.46
CA VAL A 294 -28.63 -8.05 17.62
C VAL A 294 -29.61 -6.92 17.91
N VAL A 295 -29.08 -5.75 18.28
CA VAL A 295 -29.82 -4.54 18.63
C VAL A 295 -29.35 -3.37 17.75
#